data_f343da7f67e564fca8b08586924f8a0d
#
_entry.id   f343da7f67e564fca8b08586924f8a0d
#
_cell.length_a   1.000
_cell.length_b   1.000
_cell.length_c   1.000
_cell.angle_alpha   90.00
_cell.angle_beta   90.00
_cell.angle_gamma   90.00
#
_symmetry.space_group_name_H-M   'P 1'
#
loop_
_entity.id
_entity.type
_entity.pdbx_description
1 polymer ?
#
loop_
_entity_poly.entity_id
_entity_poly.type
_entity_poly.pdbx_seq_one_letter_code
_entity_poly.pdbx_strand_id
1 'polypeptide(L)'
;LHLCDRRQRQMCIRDRCDLVDADRIGIMGICGWGGFAINAAAIDTRIKATVASTMYDMSRVTANGYFDAMNADQRYELRKQLNAQRTEDMKNGSYALAGGVIDPLPEDAPQFVKDYYAYYKTKRGYHQRSLNSNNGWNKTSALSFINMPILSYCDEIRSAVLLIHGEKAHSRYFSEDTFKRLKGDNKELMIIPGASHVDLYDQTDIIPFDKIETFFKEYLR
;
A
#
# COMPACT_ATOMS: atom_id res chain seq x y z
N LEU A 1 -8.63 15.74 22.35
CA LEU A 1 -7.37 15.40 23.00
C LEU A 1 -6.74 14.19 22.31
N HIS A 2 -5.71 14.42 21.51
CA HIS A 2 -4.70 13.48 21.05
C HIS A 2 -5.17 12.21 20.31
N LEU A 3 -5.83 12.40 19.20
CA LEU A 3 -5.82 11.46 18.08
C LEU A 3 -4.46 11.54 17.36
N CYS A 4 -3.36 11.32 18.09
CA CYS A 4 -2.14 10.90 17.41
C CYS A 4 -2.43 9.51 16.85
N ASP A 5 -2.49 9.41 15.55
CA ASP A 5 -2.57 8.13 14.84
C ASP A 5 -1.57 7.15 15.48
N ARG A 6 -1.98 5.90 15.67
CA ARG A 6 -1.11 4.85 16.24
C ARG A 6 0.25 4.76 15.55
N ARG A 7 0.34 5.19 14.28
CA ARG A 7 1.55 5.23 13.48
C ARG A 7 2.49 6.36 13.90
N GLN A 8 1.97 7.57 14.11
CA GLN A 8 2.75 8.68 14.70
C GLN A 8 3.23 8.31 16.11
N ARG A 9 2.42 7.61 16.91
CA ARG A 9 2.86 7.12 18.22
C ARG A 9 4.00 6.09 18.12
N GLN A 10 3.97 5.19 17.15
CA GLN A 10 5.06 4.23 16.96
C GLN A 10 6.36 4.90 16.51
N MET A 11 6.28 5.91 15.65
CA MET A 11 7.45 6.70 15.27
C MET A 11 7.93 7.56 16.45
N CYS A 12 7.05 8.24 17.17
CA CYS A 12 7.40 9.01 18.38
C CYS A 12 7.91 8.15 19.56
N ILE A 13 7.58 6.86 19.61
CA ILE A 13 8.13 5.92 20.58
C ILE A 13 9.53 5.48 20.16
N ARG A 14 9.76 5.26 18.87
CA ARG A 14 11.04 4.81 18.35
C ARG A 14 12.12 5.87 18.45
N ASP A 15 11.82 7.12 18.17
CA ASP A 15 12.77 8.24 18.27
C ASP A 15 13.11 8.66 19.71
N ARG A 16 12.36 8.14 20.70
CA ARG A 16 12.65 8.30 22.15
C ARG A 16 13.23 7.05 22.78
N CYS A 17 13.49 6.03 21.99
CA CYS A 17 14.11 4.80 22.46
C CYS A 17 15.61 4.91 22.23
N ASP A 18 16.41 4.80 23.29
CA ASP A 18 17.86 4.84 23.24
C ASP A 18 18.50 3.79 22.33
N LEU A 19 17.71 2.79 21.91
CA LEU A 19 18.13 1.74 20.99
C LEU A 19 17.89 2.12 19.51
N VAL A 20 17.26 3.27 19.22
CA VAL A 20 16.94 3.73 17.87
C VAL A 20 17.72 5.01 17.58
N ASP A 21 18.50 4.98 16.52
CA ASP A 21 19.16 6.16 16.00
C ASP A 21 18.17 7.01 15.20
N ALA A 22 17.78 8.16 15.75
CA ALA A 22 16.79 9.06 15.16
C ALA A 22 17.24 9.69 13.83
N ASP A 23 18.55 9.71 13.57
CA ASP A 23 19.12 10.26 12.33
C ASP A 23 19.24 9.21 11.21
N ARG A 24 19.00 7.94 11.52
CA ARG A 24 19.12 6.81 10.58
C ARG A 24 17.84 5.99 10.47
N ILE A 25 16.71 6.65 10.26
CA ILE A 25 15.41 5.98 10.12
C ILE A 25 15.17 5.62 8.67
N GLY A 26 14.96 4.32 8.41
CA GLY A 26 14.46 3.79 7.16
C GLY A 26 13.04 3.25 7.29
N ILE A 27 12.29 3.23 6.21
CA ILE A 27 10.95 2.64 6.14
C ILE A 27 10.84 1.72 4.93
N MET A 28 10.19 0.57 5.12
CA MET A 28 9.80 -0.31 4.03
C MET A 28 8.29 -0.57 4.07
N GLY A 29 7.64 -0.45 2.93
CA GLY A 29 6.24 -0.78 2.77
C GLY A 29 6.00 -1.75 1.60
N ILE A 30 5.07 -2.68 1.76
CA ILE A 30 4.72 -3.68 0.75
C ILE A 30 3.24 -3.52 0.40
N CYS A 31 2.90 -3.58 -0.89
CA CYS A 31 1.53 -3.44 -1.39
C CYS A 31 0.91 -2.08 -0.99
N GLY A 32 -0.27 -2.05 -0.40
CA GLY A 32 -0.89 -0.83 0.13
C GLY A 32 -0.01 -0.06 1.11
N TRP A 33 0.80 -0.76 1.91
CA TRP A 33 1.75 -0.14 2.82
C TRP A 33 2.93 0.51 2.09
N GLY A 34 3.22 0.12 0.83
CA GLY A 34 4.19 0.82 -0.02
C GLY A 34 3.75 2.26 -0.30
N GLY A 35 2.49 2.50 -0.68
CA GLY A 35 1.94 3.84 -0.84
C GLY A 35 1.96 4.65 0.46
N PHE A 36 1.64 4.00 1.60
CA PHE A 36 1.72 4.65 2.91
C PHE A 36 3.16 4.94 3.35
N ALA A 37 4.15 4.12 2.96
CA ALA A 37 5.57 4.40 3.22
C ALA A 37 6.04 5.65 2.48
N ILE A 38 5.64 5.81 1.22
CA ILE A 38 5.89 7.04 0.43
C ILE A 38 5.20 8.25 1.08
N ASN A 39 3.94 8.12 1.51
CA ASN A 39 3.25 9.18 2.23
C ASN A 39 3.97 9.56 3.52
N ALA A 40 4.43 8.57 4.29
CA ALA A 40 5.18 8.82 5.53
C ALA A 40 6.49 9.58 5.26
N ALA A 41 7.22 9.23 4.20
CA ALA A 41 8.44 9.92 3.80
C ALA A 41 8.20 11.37 3.34
N ALA A 42 7.03 11.66 2.77
CA ALA A 42 6.63 13.03 2.42
C ALA A 42 6.30 13.90 3.65
N ILE A 43 5.86 13.27 4.75
CA ILE A 43 5.46 13.97 5.98
C ILE A 43 6.62 14.07 6.98
N ASP A 44 7.41 12.98 7.14
CA ASP A 44 8.45 12.89 8.16
C ASP A 44 9.85 12.94 7.54
N THR A 45 10.49 14.10 7.63
CA THR A 45 11.82 14.36 7.06
C THR A 45 12.96 13.62 7.77
N ARG A 46 12.69 12.93 8.89
CA ARG A 46 13.66 12.05 9.57
C ARG A 46 13.85 10.73 8.84
N ILE A 47 12.89 10.33 7.99
CA ILE A 47 13.02 9.15 7.14
C ILE A 47 14.04 9.45 6.04
N LYS A 48 15.19 8.75 6.09
CA LYS A 48 16.32 8.94 5.16
C LYS A 48 16.27 8.02 3.97
N ALA A 49 15.66 6.84 4.12
CA ALA A 49 15.56 5.85 3.08
C ALA A 49 14.18 5.17 3.10
N THR A 50 13.53 5.09 1.93
CA THR A 50 12.20 4.47 1.77
C THR A 50 12.26 3.40 0.70
N VAL A 51 11.83 2.18 1.02
CA VAL A 51 11.62 1.11 0.06
C VAL A 51 10.12 0.83 -0.05
N ALA A 52 9.58 0.90 -1.26
CA ALA A 52 8.20 0.55 -1.53
C ALA A 52 8.14 -0.62 -2.53
N SER A 53 7.87 -1.82 -2.02
CA SER A 53 7.80 -3.03 -2.81
C SER A 53 6.37 -3.29 -3.25
N THR A 54 6.20 -3.57 -4.56
CA THR A 54 4.90 -3.85 -5.18
C THR A 54 3.81 -2.87 -4.72
N MET A 55 4.18 -1.56 -4.74
CA MET A 55 3.39 -0.48 -4.16
C MET A 55 1.98 -0.38 -4.75
N TYR A 56 1.05 -0.04 -3.87
CA TYR A 56 -0.34 0.23 -4.21
C TYR A 56 -0.75 1.61 -3.71
N ASP A 57 -1.27 2.45 -4.57
CA ASP A 57 -1.95 3.67 -4.15
C ASP A 57 -3.40 3.36 -3.79
N MET A 58 -3.62 3.06 -2.51
CA MET A 58 -4.94 2.70 -1.98
C MET A 58 -5.98 3.81 -2.17
N SER A 59 -5.55 5.08 -2.17
CA SER A 59 -6.45 6.21 -2.40
C SER A 59 -6.84 6.33 -3.87
N ARG A 60 -5.88 6.23 -4.79
CA ARG A 60 -6.13 6.30 -6.23
C ARG A 60 -7.01 5.16 -6.72
N VAL A 61 -6.72 3.91 -6.33
CA VAL A 61 -7.53 2.77 -6.76
C VAL A 61 -8.94 2.84 -6.21
N THR A 62 -9.13 3.32 -4.98
CA THR A 62 -10.46 3.46 -4.39
C THR A 62 -11.25 4.61 -5.01
N ALA A 63 -10.59 5.72 -5.35
CA ALA A 63 -11.22 6.88 -5.94
C ALA A 63 -11.47 6.74 -7.44
N ASN A 64 -10.57 6.11 -8.17
CA ASN A 64 -10.56 6.11 -9.63
C ASN A 64 -10.71 4.72 -10.25
N GLY A 65 -10.71 3.66 -9.43
CA GLY A 65 -10.67 2.27 -9.94
C GLY A 65 -9.29 1.90 -10.51
N TYR A 66 -9.18 0.66 -10.99
CA TYR A 66 -7.99 0.22 -11.70
C TYR A 66 -7.82 0.99 -13.01
N PHE A 67 -6.60 1.41 -13.29
CA PHE A 67 -6.22 2.18 -14.49
C PHE A 67 -7.03 3.49 -14.66
N ASP A 68 -7.50 4.04 -13.53
CA ASP A 68 -8.32 5.26 -13.49
C ASP A 68 -9.63 5.15 -14.31
N ALA A 69 -10.21 3.96 -14.38
CA ALA A 69 -11.39 3.68 -15.20
C ALA A 69 -12.71 4.26 -14.61
N MET A 70 -12.72 4.70 -13.36
CA MET A 70 -13.90 5.25 -12.69
C MET A 70 -14.00 6.75 -12.92
N ASN A 71 -15.10 7.20 -13.52
CA ASN A 71 -15.41 8.61 -13.71
C ASN A 71 -16.04 9.27 -12.47
N ALA A 72 -16.35 10.60 -12.56
CA ALA A 72 -16.91 11.36 -11.46
C ALA A 72 -18.31 10.89 -11.03
N ASP A 73 -19.15 10.50 -11.97
CA ASP A 73 -20.53 10.04 -11.69
C ASP A 73 -20.51 8.67 -10.98
N GLN A 74 -19.66 7.75 -11.45
CA GLN A 74 -19.46 6.45 -10.80
C GLN A 74 -18.92 6.63 -9.38
N ARG A 75 -17.98 7.56 -9.17
CA ARG A 75 -17.46 7.89 -7.84
C ARG A 75 -18.51 8.54 -6.94
N TYR A 76 -19.41 9.36 -7.51
CA TYR A 76 -20.54 9.92 -6.76
C TYR A 76 -21.49 8.82 -6.29
N GLU A 77 -21.88 7.90 -7.16
CA GLU A 77 -22.77 6.77 -6.81
C GLU A 77 -22.10 5.85 -5.77
N LEU A 78 -20.80 5.60 -5.89
CA LEU A 78 -20.06 4.85 -4.87
C LEU A 78 -20.14 5.54 -3.50
N ARG A 79 -19.91 6.86 -3.44
CA ARG A 79 -20.04 7.61 -2.18
C ARG A 79 -21.45 7.56 -1.62
N LYS A 80 -22.47 7.66 -2.46
CA LYS A 80 -23.87 7.55 -2.06
C LYS A 80 -24.18 6.19 -1.43
N GLN A 81 -23.73 5.09 -2.05
CA GLN A 81 -23.87 3.74 -1.51
C GLN A 81 -23.15 3.58 -0.16
N LEU A 82 -21.93 4.06 -0.05
CA LEU A 82 -21.15 4.00 1.18
C LEU A 82 -21.74 4.84 2.31
N ASN A 83 -22.32 6.01 1.99
CA ASN A 83 -23.01 6.84 2.99
C ASN A 83 -24.32 6.18 3.46
N ALA A 84 -25.08 5.55 2.55
CA ALA A 84 -26.24 4.75 2.93
C ALA A 84 -25.84 3.59 3.87
N GLN A 85 -24.73 2.89 3.55
CA GLN A 85 -24.20 1.83 4.41
C GLN A 85 -23.84 2.33 5.82
N ARG A 86 -23.22 3.54 5.94
CA ARG A 86 -22.94 4.12 7.27
C ARG A 86 -24.20 4.30 8.11
N THR A 87 -25.28 4.71 7.47
CA THR A 87 -26.58 4.86 8.15
C THR A 87 -27.12 3.52 8.62
N GLU A 88 -27.03 2.48 7.80
CA GLU A 88 -27.44 1.12 8.17
C GLU A 88 -26.55 0.51 9.26
N ASP A 89 -25.24 0.68 9.16
CA ASP A 89 -24.30 0.24 10.20
C ASP A 89 -24.64 0.85 11.55
N MET A 90 -24.98 2.13 11.59
CA MET A 90 -25.39 2.83 12.83
C MET A 90 -26.71 2.29 13.38
N LYS A 91 -27.71 2.05 12.54
CA LYS A 91 -29.01 1.49 12.95
C LYS A 91 -28.87 0.08 13.51
N ASN A 92 -28.00 -0.71 12.90
CA ASN A 92 -27.83 -2.12 13.26
C ASN A 92 -26.84 -2.32 14.42
N GLY A 93 -26.12 -1.27 14.85
CA GLY A 93 -25.05 -1.38 15.85
C GLY A 93 -23.89 -2.30 15.45
N SER A 94 -23.70 -2.50 14.13
CA SER A 94 -22.67 -3.38 13.57
C SER A 94 -22.15 -2.83 12.25
N TYR A 95 -20.95 -3.24 11.83
CA TYR A 95 -20.31 -2.77 10.63
C TYR A 95 -20.36 -3.83 9.53
N ALA A 96 -20.79 -3.41 8.31
CA ALA A 96 -20.67 -4.25 7.13
C ALA A 96 -19.19 -4.35 6.72
N LEU A 97 -18.74 -5.55 6.38
CA LEU A 97 -17.39 -5.82 5.91
C LEU A 97 -17.33 -5.79 4.38
N ALA A 98 -16.18 -5.38 3.85
CA ALA A 98 -15.99 -5.21 2.41
C ALA A 98 -15.81 -6.54 1.65
N GLY A 99 -15.60 -7.65 2.38
CA GLY A 99 -15.09 -8.89 1.82
C GLY A 99 -13.57 -8.87 1.70
N GLY A 100 -12.96 -10.02 1.72
CA GLY A 100 -11.54 -10.22 1.42
C GLY A 100 -11.33 -10.50 -0.06
N VAL A 101 -10.33 -11.30 -0.39
CA VAL A 101 -10.19 -11.86 -1.73
C VAL A 101 -11.38 -12.78 -2.00
N ILE A 102 -11.92 -12.67 -3.22
CA ILE A 102 -13.12 -13.40 -3.63
C ILE A 102 -12.96 -14.91 -3.46
N ASP A 103 -13.99 -15.55 -2.90
CA ASP A 103 -14.04 -17.00 -2.68
C ASP A 103 -15.52 -17.45 -2.74
N PRO A 104 -15.91 -18.38 -3.61
CA PRO A 104 -15.04 -19.14 -4.53
C PRO A 104 -14.48 -18.28 -5.68
N LEU A 105 -13.33 -18.74 -6.24
CA LEU A 105 -12.69 -18.06 -7.37
C LEU A 105 -13.52 -18.27 -8.65
N PRO A 106 -13.96 -17.22 -9.36
CA PRO A 106 -14.63 -17.35 -10.65
C PRO A 106 -13.70 -17.97 -11.71
N GLU A 107 -14.24 -18.78 -12.61
CA GLU A 107 -13.47 -19.44 -13.68
C GLU A 107 -12.80 -18.44 -14.62
N ASP A 108 -13.54 -17.36 -14.95
CA ASP A 108 -13.11 -16.28 -15.85
C ASP A 108 -12.36 -15.14 -15.14
N ALA A 109 -11.97 -15.35 -13.87
CA ALA A 109 -11.28 -14.32 -13.09
C ALA A 109 -9.99 -13.87 -13.80
N PRO A 110 -9.69 -12.54 -13.82
CA PRO A 110 -8.44 -12.02 -14.31
C PRO A 110 -7.23 -12.63 -13.60
N GLN A 111 -6.07 -12.69 -14.26
CA GLN A 111 -4.88 -13.35 -13.71
C GLN A 111 -4.50 -12.81 -12.32
N PHE A 112 -4.51 -11.50 -12.13
CA PHE A 112 -4.16 -10.93 -10.82
C PHE A 112 -5.12 -11.34 -9.68
N VAL A 113 -6.40 -11.60 -10.00
CA VAL A 113 -7.36 -12.13 -9.01
C VAL A 113 -7.03 -13.57 -8.66
N LYS A 114 -6.62 -14.38 -9.67
CA LYS A 114 -6.12 -15.74 -9.45
C LYS A 114 -4.85 -15.74 -8.60
N ASP A 115 -3.93 -14.82 -8.85
CA ASP A 115 -2.70 -14.67 -8.07
C ASP A 115 -2.99 -14.30 -6.60
N TYR A 116 -3.91 -13.37 -6.36
CA TYR A 116 -4.35 -13.01 -5.00
C TYR A 116 -5.06 -14.18 -4.31
N TYR A 117 -5.93 -14.91 -5.03
CA TYR A 117 -6.55 -16.10 -4.48
C TYR A 117 -5.52 -17.16 -4.09
N ALA A 118 -4.57 -17.45 -4.99
CA ALA A 118 -3.50 -18.42 -4.75
C ALA A 118 -2.64 -18.05 -3.52
N TYR A 119 -2.46 -16.76 -3.24
CA TYR A 119 -1.77 -16.31 -2.04
C TYR A 119 -2.68 -16.33 -0.80
N TYR A 120 -3.77 -15.58 -0.80
CA TYR A 120 -4.56 -15.30 0.41
C TYR A 120 -5.52 -16.42 0.83
N LYS A 121 -5.95 -17.28 -0.11
CA LYS A 121 -6.96 -18.34 0.13
C LYS A 121 -6.38 -19.75 0.18
N THR A 122 -5.07 -19.89 0.06
CA THR A 122 -4.37 -21.18 0.12
C THR A 122 -3.33 -21.19 1.25
N LYS A 123 -2.69 -22.33 1.47
CA LYS A 123 -1.61 -22.49 2.48
C LYS A 123 -0.40 -21.57 2.23
N ARG A 124 -0.29 -20.97 1.02
CA ARG A 124 0.82 -20.08 0.68
C ARG A 124 0.87 -18.86 1.61
N GLY A 125 -0.23 -18.15 1.79
CA GLY A 125 -0.26 -16.92 2.59
C GLY A 125 -1.54 -16.72 3.40
N TYR A 126 -2.42 -17.77 3.51
CA TYR A 126 -3.59 -17.69 4.36
C TYR A 126 -3.20 -17.47 5.81
N HIS A 127 -3.84 -16.51 6.44
CA HIS A 127 -3.71 -16.32 7.88
C HIS A 127 -5.07 -15.93 8.50
N GLN A 128 -5.39 -16.51 9.64
CA GLN A 128 -6.68 -16.29 10.33
C GLN A 128 -6.94 -14.82 10.69
N ARG A 129 -5.91 -13.99 10.85
CA ARG A 129 -6.02 -12.56 11.15
C ARG A 129 -5.85 -11.67 9.91
N SER A 130 -5.58 -12.25 8.75
CA SER A 130 -5.47 -11.49 7.51
C SER A 130 -6.85 -11.05 7.03
N LEU A 131 -7.02 -9.76 6.78
CA LEU A 131 -8.26 -9.21 6.25
C LEU A 131 -8.57 -9.74 4.86
N ASN A 132 -7.56 -9.84 4.01
CA ASN A 132 -7.72 -10.37 2.64
C ASN A 132 -8.03 -11.88 2.60
N SER A 133 -7.54 -12.64 3.58
CA SER A 133 -7.87 -14.07 3.71
C SER A 133 -9.29 -14.31 4.22
N ASN A 134 -9.91 -13.33 4.85
CA ASN A 134 -11.20 -13.43 5.51
C ASN A 134 -12.21 -12.40 4.96
N ASN A 135 -12.89 -11.68 5.85
CA ASN A 135 -14.04 -10.82 5.48
C ASN A 135 -13.66 -9.37 5.11
N GLY A 136 -12.37 -9.07 5.00
CA GLY A 136 -11.92 -7.72 4.68
C GLY A 136 -12.04 -6.76 5.87
N TRP A 137 -11.94 -5.49 5.56
CA TRP A 137 -12.12 -4.38 6.52
C TRP A 137 -13.52 -3.81 6.46
N ASN A 138 -13.79 -2.82 7.30
CA ASN A 138 -15.05 -2.09 7.28
C ASN A 138 -15.30 -1.49 5.89
N LYS A 139 -16.43 -1.83 5.30
CA LYS A 139 -16.83 -1.41 3.93
C LYS A 139 -16.79 0.11 3.76
N THR A 140 -17.23 0.86 4.77
CA THR A 140 -17.30 2.32 4.71
C THR A 140 -15.96 3.02 4.89
N SER A 141 -14.88 2.31 5.21
CA SER A 141 -13.51 2.86 5.27
C SER A 141 -13.03 3.39 3.90
N ALA A 142 -13.61 2.90 2.80
CA ALA A 142 -13.35 3.41 1.46
C ALA A 142 -13.62 4.91 1.32
N LEU A 143 -14.58 5.48 2.06
CA LEU A 143 -14.85 6.93 2.03
C LEU A 143 -13.62 7.78 2.39
N SER A 144 -12.82 7.33 3.35
CA SER A 144 -11.59 8.03 3.74
C SER A 144 -10.56 7.98 2.60
N PHE A 145 -10.39 6.82 1.96
CA PHE A 145 -9.44 6.67 0.85
C PHE A 145 -9.83 7.48 -0.38
N ILE A 146 -11.12 7.57 -0.72
CA ILE A 146 -11.60 8.37 -1.86
C ILE A 146 -11.18 9.83 -1.71
N ASN A 147 -11.16 10.36 -0.48
CA ASN A 147 -10.97 11.79 -0.23
C ASN A 147 -9.59 12.14 0.37
N MET A 148 -8.66 11.20 0.41
CA MET A 148 -7.33 11.39 1.01
C MET A 148 -6.25 10.88 0.05
N PRO A 149 -5.87 11.66 -0.99
CA PRO A 149 -4.85 11.26 -1.95
C PRO A 149 -3.46 11.20 -1.28
N ILE A 150 -3.04 9.99 -0.92
CA ILE A 150 -1.84 9.75 -0.09
C ILE A 150 -0.52 10.13 -0.77
N LEU A 151 -0.48 10.22 -2.10
CA LEU A 151 0.72 10.56 -2.84
C LEU A 151 0.78 12.02 -3.33
N SER A 152 -0.07 12.91 -2.79
CA SER A 152 -0.16 14.30 -3.25
C SER A 152 1.17 15.04 -3.27
N TYR A 153 2.00 14.82 -2.26
CA TYR A 153 3.29 15.51 -2.07
C TYR A 153 4.50 14.61 -2.26
N CYS A 154 4.37 13.50 -3.00
CA CYS A 154 5.50 12.59 -3.22
C CYS A 154 6.66 13.26 -3.98
N ASP A 155 6.40 14.26 -4.79
CA ASP A 155 7.41 15.04 -5.51
C ASP A 155 8.23 16.02 -4.62
N GLU A 156 7.84 16.18 -3.36
CA GLU A 156 8.59 16.98 -2.38
C GLU A 156 9.56 16.13 -1.52
N ILE A 157 9.53 14.79 -1.66
CA ILE A 157 10.42 13.89 -0.91
C ILE A 157 11.87 14.11 -1.34
N ARG A 158 12.72 14.55 -0.39
CA ARG A 158 14.16 14.75 -0.63
C ARG A 158 15.01 13.55 -0.25
N SER A 159 14.52 12.69 0.66
CA SER A 159 15.22 11.46 1.07
C SER A 159 15.22 10.41 -0.04
N ALA A 160 16.07 9.40 0.10
CA ALA A 160 16.19 8.33 -0.91
C ALA A 160 14.93 7.47 -1.00
N VAL A 161 14.55 7.09 -2.23
CA VAL A 161 13.39 6.22 -2.48
C VAL A 161 13.75 5.14 -3.51
N LEU A 162 13.49 3.90 -3.15
CA LEU A 162 13.56 2.74 -4.03
C LEU A 162 12.16 2.14 -4.20
N LEU A 163 11.65 2.18 -5.43
CA LEU A 163 10.43 1.48 -5.82
C LEU A 163 10.80 0.15 -6.47
N ILE A 164 10.21 -0.94 -5.99
CA ILE A 164 10.40 -2.28 -6.56
C ILE A 164 9.04 -2.81 -7.01
N HIS A 165 8.93 -3.30 -8.25
CA HIS A 165 7.66 -3.83 -8.74
C HIS A 165 7.87 -5.00 -9.69
N GLY A 166 6.94 -5.94 -9.70
CA GLY A 166 6.95 -7.07 -10.65
C GLY A 166 6.52 -6.62 -12.05
N GLU A 167 7.20 -7.12 -13.08
CA GLU A 167 6.90 -6.80 -14.47
C GLU A 167 5.46 -7.14 -14.86
N LYS A 168 4.94 -8.30 -14.41
CA LYS A 168 3.59 -8.80 -14.69
C LYS A 168 2.53 -8.32 -13.71
N ALA A 169 2.92 -7.52 -12.71
CA ALA A 169 1.98 -7.02 -11.74
C ALA A 169 1.01 -6.01 -12.36
N HIS A 170 -0.29 -6.26 -12.25
CA HIS A 170 -1.36 -5.36 -12.72
C HIS A 170 -1.28 -3.96 -12.09
N SER A 171 -0.65 -3.84 -10.94
CA SER A 171 -0.46 -2.61 -10.16
C SER A 171 0.84 -1.84 -10.49
N ARG A 172 1.63 -2.31 -11.46
CA ARG A 172 2.94 -1.73 -11.79
C ARG A 172 2.87 -0.23 -12.11
N TYR A 173 1.80 0.19 -12.75
CA TYR A 173 1.59 1.60 -13.11
C TYR A 173 1.60 2.55 -11.91
N PHE A 174 1.21 2.11 -10.70
CA PHE A 174 1.30 2.95 -9.51
C PHE A 174 2.75 3.36 -9.21
N SER A 175 3.69 2.40 -9.28
CA SER A 175 5.10 2.69 -9.06
C SER A 175 5.69 3.52 -10.20
N GLU A 176 5.36 3.20 -11.44
CA GLU A 176 5.87 3.94 -12.61
C GLU A 176 5.42 5.41 -12.60
N ASP A 177 4.14 5.66 -12.30
CA ASP A 177 3.61 7.01 -12.25
C ASP A 177 4.12 7.79 -11.04
N THR A 178 4.31 7.13 -9.90
CA THR A 178 4.94 7.74 -8.72
C THR A 178 6.39 8.10 -9.02
N PHE A 179 7.15 7.20 -9.65
CA PHE A 179 8.55 7.43 -10.01
C PHE A 179 8.72 8.65 -10.93
N LYS A 180 7.84 8.83 -11.93
CA LYS A 180 7.84 10.03 -12.81
C LYS A 180 7.67 11.34 -12.05
N ARG A 181 7.01 11.31 -10.88
CA ARG A 181 6.78 12.49 -10.04
C ARG A 181 7.90 12.75 -9.04
N LEU A 182 8.58 11.71 -8.57
CA LEU A 182 9.70 11.84 -7.64
C LEU A 182 10.82 12.67 -8.26
N LYS A 183 11.44 13.55 -7.46
CA LYS A 183 12.52 14.46 -7.89
C LYS A 183 13.82 14.15 -7.19
N GLY A 184 14.94 14.41 -7.86
CA GLY A 184 16.31 14.17 -7.36
C GLY A 184 16.90 12.89 -7.93
N ASP A 185 18.20 12.72 -7.71
CA ASP A 185 19.05 11.65 -8.24
C ASP A 185 19.14 10.40 -7.35
N ASN A 186 18.57 10.51 -6.13
CA ASN A 186 18.48 9.42 -5.16
C ASN A 186 17.13 8.67 -5.22
N LYS A 187 16.56 8.56 -6.41
CA LYS A 187 15.29 7.87 -6.67
C LYS A 187 15.53 6.74 -7.66
N GLU A 188 15.07 5.55 -7.32
CA GLU A 188 15.24 4.37 -8.14
C GLU A 188 13.91 3.65 -8.38
N LEU A 189 13.74 3.10 -9.58
CA LEU A 189 12.67 2.17 -9.92
C LEU A 189 13.28 0.87 -10.44
N MET A 190 13.03 -0.23 -9.75
CA MET A 190 13.47 -1.57 -10.13
C MET A 190 12.28 -2.43 -10.54
N ILE A 191 12.24 -2.85 -11.78
CA ILE A 191 11.23 -3.80 -12.29
C ILE A 191 11.83 -5.20 -12.32
N ILE A 192 11.18 -6.13 -11.63
CA ILE A 192 11.60 -7.54 -11.54
C ILE A 192 10.99 -8.32 -12.71
N PRO A 193 11.81 -8.82 -13.64
CA PRO A 193 11.32 -9.54 -14.81
C PRO A 193 10.48 -10.76 -14.42
N GLY A 194 9.35 -10.94 -15.09
CA GLY A 194 8.47 -12.09 -14.92
C GLY A 194 7.67 -12.15 -13.63
N ALA A 195 7.98 -11.35 -12.62
CA ALA A 195 7.31 -11.38 -11.32
C ALA A 195 5.90 -10.78 -11.36
N SER A 196 4.98 -11.43 -10.66
CA SER A 196 3.63 -10.91 -10.35
C SER A 196 3.66 -9.98 -9.12
N HIS A 197 2.49 -9.45 -8.77
CA HIS A 197 2.37 -8.62 -7.56
C HIS A 197 2.67 -9.41 -6.27
N VAL A 198 2.14 -10.61 -6.15
CA VAL A 198 2.25 -11.43 -4.93
C VAL A 198 3.56 -12.22 -4.82
N ASP A 199 4.33 -12.33 -5.90
CA ASP A 199 5.64 -12.97 -5.85
C ASP A 199 6.63 -12.16 -4.99
N LEU A 200 6.44 -10.84 -4.94
CA LEU A 200 7.22 -9.97 -4.06
C LEU A 200 6.74 -9.96 -2.59
N TYR A 201 5.85 -10.88 -2.21
CA TYR A 201 5.43 -11.06 -0.81
C TYR A 201 6.25 -12.14 -0.11
N ASP A 202 6.56 -13.25 -0.81
CA ASP A 202 7.04 -14.48 -0.19
C ASP A 202 8.09 -15.26 -1.02
N GLN A 203 8.26 -14.94 -2.31
CA GLN A 203 9.24 -15.64 -3.14
C GLN A 203 10.64 -15.06 -2.87
N THR A 204 11.35 -15.70 -1.93
CA THR A 204 12.64 -15.19 -1.42
C THR A 204 13.77 -15.20 -2.44
N ASP A 205 13.65 -15.99 -3.49
CA ASP A 205 14.53 -16.05 -4.65
C ASP A 205 14.24 -14.97 -5.70
N ILE A 206 13.05 -14.35 -5.64
CA ILE A 206 12.61 -13.26 -6.54
C ILE A 206 12.80 -11.90 -5.88
N ILE A 207 12.57 -11.82 -4.58
CA ILE A 207 12.70 -10.55 -3.82
C ILE A 207 14.18 -10.13 -3.80
N PRO A 208 14.51 -8.90 -4.27
CA PRO A 208 15.92 -8.46 -4.40
C PRO A 208 16.49 -7.98 -3.05
N PHE A 209 16.66 -8.91 -2.09
CA PHE A 209 17.13 -8.58 -0.74
C PHE A 209 18.49 -7.86 -0.74
N ASP A 210 19.44 -8.29 -1.58
CA ASP A 210 20.76 -7.65 -1.67
C ASP A 210 20.68 -6.19 -2.11
N LYS A 211 19.76 -5.87 -3.04
CA LYS A 211 19.51 -4.49 -3.47
C LYS A 211 18.90 -3.67 -2.34
N ILE A 212 17.92 -4.24 -1.63
CA ILE A 212 17.25 -3.58 -0.49
C ILE A 212 18.28 -3.31 0.63
N GLU A 213 19.09 -4.29 0.97
CA GLU A 213 20.13 -4.16 1.98
C GLU A 213 21.17 -3.09 1.60
N THR A 214 21.66 -3.14 0.35
CA THR A 214 22.63 -2.17 -0.16
C THR A 214 22.06 -0.77 -0.13
N PHE A 215 20.81 -0.57 -0.55
CA PHE A 215 20.12 0.70 -0.51
C PHE A 215 20.03 1.28 0.92
N PHE A 216 19.59 0.48 1.88
CA PHE A 216 19.54 0.95 3.27
C PHE A 216 20.92 1.24 3.83
N LYS A 217 21.93 0.40 3.56
CA LYS A 217 23.32 0.65 3.99
C LYS A 217 23.91 1.94 3.40
N GLU A 218 23.52 2.30 2.18
CA GLU A 218 23.98 3.52 1.52
C GLU A 218 23.38 4.78 2.16
N TYR A 219 22.08 4.79 2.41
CA TYR A 219 21.34 5.99 2.82
C TYR A 219 21.07 6.12 4.33
N LEU A 220 21.44 5.13 5.13
CA LEU A 220 21.33 5.15 6.60
C LEU A 220 22.71 5.22 7.29
N ARG A 221 23.69 5.80 6.64
CA ARG A 221 25.05 6.03 7.20
C ARG A 221 25.06 7.19 8.17
#